data_dcd243e299e7b43b58109b23471ee0b2
#
_entry.id   dcd243e299e7b43b58109b23471ee0b2
#
_cell.length_a   1.000
_cell.length_b   1.000
_cell.length_c   1.000
_cell.angle_alpha   90.00
_cell.angle_beta   90.00
_cell.angle_gamma   90.00
#
_symmetry.space_group_name_H-M   'P 1'
#
loop_
_entity.id
_entity.type
_entity.pdbx_description
1 polymer ?
#
loop_
_entity_poly.entity_id
_entity_poly.type
_entity_poly.pdbx_seq_one_letter_code
_entity_poly.pdbx_strand_id
1 'polypeptide(L)'
;MTLTITDVTVQDIRFPTSKSLDGSDAMNPDPDYSAAYVTLHTNDSSLEGHGLTFTIGRGNEVCVAAVETLKYLVVGKTLSSFTKDMGAFWRYITGDSQLRWLGPDKGVIHLATAAVVNAVWDLWAKVEGKPVWLLVADMSPEELVACIDFTYLTDVLTPEEALALLQKQAPTKAQRKQEMLDKGYPAYTTSAGWLGYSDEKLRRLCQEAIDAGWSHIKLKVGSDLQDDIRRCRIAREVIGPERKLMVDANQRWEVDQAIEWMKHLAPFDPWWIEEPTSPDDVLGHQKIREAIKPIGVATGEHCQNRIMFKQLLEAGAIDFCQIDSCRLGGVNEILSVYLMAAKLGVPVCPHAGGWACVNTCSTYRSLIIFVFPGRWRIVCSNMSIICMSISMIPW
;
A
#
# COMPACT_ATOMS: atom_id res chain seq x y z
N MET A 1 6.34 17.88 -30.19
CA MET A 1 5.60 16.67 -30.70
C MET A 1 4.67 16.21 -29.60
N THR A 2 3.53 15.64 -29.96
CA THR A 2 2.60 15.06 -28.98
C THR A 2 3.18 13.74 -28.48
N LEU A 3 3.32 13.57 -27.17
CA LEU A 3 3.84 12.34 -26.57
C LEU A 3 2.78 11.24 -26.70
N THR A 4 3.13 10.17 -27.40
CA THR A 4 2.24 9.04 -27.70
C THR A 4 2.83 7.74 -27.18
N ILE A 5 2.04 6.91 -26.51
CA ILE A 5 2.45 5.56 -26.08
C ILE A 5 2.50 4.66 -27.30
N THR A 6 3.68 4.13 -27.63
CA THR A 6 3.91 3.32 -28.82
C THR A 6 3.85 1.82 -28.55
N ASP A 7 4.21 1.40 -27.35
CA ASP A 7 4.15 -0.01 -26.93
C ASP A 7 4.05 -0.12 -25.41
N VAL A 8 3.71 -1.30 -24.94
CA VAL A 8 3.73 -1.72 -23.53
C VAL A 8 4.50 -3.04 -23.45
N THR A 9 5.54 -3.07 -22.65
CA THR A 9 6.21 -4.32 -22.29
C THR A 9 5.95 -4.69 -20.86
N VAL A 10 5.88 -5.97 -20.56
CA VAL A 10 5.72 -6.48 -19.20
C VAL A 10 6.75 -7.56 -18.92
N GLN A 11 7.41 -7.46 -17.78
CA GLN A 11 8.45 -8.39 -17.36
C GLN A 11 8.00 -9.17 -16.13
N ASP A 12 8.24 -10.49 -16.13
CA ASP A 12 8.10 -11.35 -14.96
C ASP A 12 9.40 -11.29 -14.16
N ILE A 13 9.40 -10.50 -13.08
CA ILE A 13 10.59 -10.32 -12.23
C ILE A 13 10.39 -11.13 -10.95
N ARG A 14 11.37 -11.97 -10.58
CA ARG A 14 11.30 -12.85 -9.41
C ARG A 14 12.60 -12.85 -8.63
N PHE A 15 12.49 -12.84 -7.29
CA PHE A 15 13.59 -12.91 -6.35
C PHE A 15 13.41 -14.14 -5.45
N PRO A 16 14.40 -15.03 -5.32
CA PRO A 16 14.27 -16.27 -4.56
C PRO A 16 14.37 -16.03 -3.04
N THR A 17 13.48 -15.23 -2.50
CA THR A 17 13.47 -14.82 -1.07
C THR A 17 13.13 -15.98 -0.15
N SER A 18 12.43 -17.00 -0.64
CA SER A 18 12.16 -18.25 0.09
C SER A 18 13.42 -18.96 0.62
N LYS A 19 14.56 -18.80 -0.09
CA LYS A 19 15.83 -19.44 0.32
C LYS A 19 16.38 -18.92 1.66
N SER A 20 16.06 -17.68 2.04
CA SER A 20 16.48 -17.04 3.29
C SER A 20 15.32 -16.81 4.26
N LEU A 21 14.11 -17.28 3.90
CA LEU A 21 12.85 -17.07 4.62
C LEU A 21 12.45 -15.59 4.74
N ASP A 22 13.02 -14.71 3.90
CA ASP A 22 12.65 -13.32 3.87
C ASP A 22 11.25 -13.17 3.26
N GLY A 23 10.35 -12.54 3.99
CA GLY A 23 8.93 -12.45 3.62
C GLY A 23 8.06 -13.61 4.12
N SER A 24 8.62 -14.63 4.78
CA SER A 24 7.86 -15.78 5.29
C SER A 24 6.87 -15.36 6.38
N ASP A 25 5.63 -15.85 6.26
CA ASP A 25 4.54 -15.61 7.21
C ASP A 25 3.70 -16.89 7.43
N ALA A 26 2.64 -16.79 8.23
CA ALA A 26 1.83 -17.96 8.61
C ALA A 26 0.99 -18.55 7.48
N MET A 27 0.70 -17.79 6.43
CA MET A 27 -0.03 -18.24 5.23
C MET A 27 0.89 -18.53 4.07
N ASN A 28 2.02 -17.81 3.98
CA ASN A 28 2.97 -17.89 2.88
C ASN A 28 4.37 -18.25 3.43
N PRO A 29 4.65 -19.55 3.68
CA PRO A 29 5.91 -19.96 4.30
C PRO A 29 7.12 -19.91 3.35
N ASP A 30 6.88 -19.87 2.03
CA ASP A 30 7.89 -19.97 0.99
C ASP A 30 7.75 -18.88 -0.12
N PRO A 31 7.60 -17.59 0.22
CA PRO A 31 7.38 -16.55 -0.77
C PRO A 31 8.64 -16.28 -1.59
N ASP A 32 8.48 -16.19 -2.91
CA ASP A 32 9.48 -15.64 -3.82
C ASP A 32 8.97 -14.26 -4.30
N TYR A 33 9.42 -13.18 -3.68
CA TYR A 33 8.98 -11.85 -4.01
C TYR A 33 9.13 -11.57 -5.50
N SER A 34 8.07 -11.12 -6.14
CA SER A 34 8.00 -10.96 -7.58
C SER A 34 7.12 -9.79 -7.98
N ALA A 35 7.23 -9.40 -9.23
CA ALA A 35 6.42 -8.34 -9.80
C ALA A 35 6.15 -8.60 -11.29
N ALA A 36 4.94 -8.33 -11.73
CA ALA A 36 4.68 -8.05 -13.13
C ALA A 36 5.00 -6.57 -13.37
N TYR A 37 6.15 -6.32 -13.97
CA TYR A 37 6.70 -4.98 -14.15
C TYR A 37 6.38 -4.44 -15.53
N VAL A 38 5.68 -3.31 -15.59
CA VAL A 38 5.19 -2.67 -16.81
C VAL A 38 6.09 -1.51 -17.20
N THR A 39 6.45 -1.45 -18.49
CA THR A 39 7.07 -0.28 -19.10
C THR A 39 6.19 0.21 -20.25
N LEU A 40 5.78 1.47 -20.20
CA LEU A 40 5.14 2.19 -21.29
C LEU A 40 6.23 2.86 -22.13
N HIS A 41 6.38 2.43 -23.37
CA HIS A 41 7.28 3.06 -24.32
C HIS A 41 6.57 4.19 -25.06
N THR A 42 7.29 5.23 -25.43
CA THR A 42 6.73 6.39 -26.13
C THR A 42 7.45 6.68 -27.44
N ASN A 43 6.89 7.60 -28.23
CA ASN A 43 7.56 8.13 -29.42
C ASN A 43 8.76 9.06 -29.11
N ASP A 44 9.05 9.28 -27.83
CA ASP A 44 10.28 9.89 -27.32
C ASP A 44 11.04 8.85 -26.50
N SER A 45 12.12 8.31 -27.03
CA SER A 45 12.90 7.24 -26.38
C SER A 45 13.55 7.63 -25.05
N SER A 46 13.55 8.91 -24.69
CA SER A 46 14.03 9.40 -23.39
C SER A 46 12.95 9.34 -22.29
N LEU A 47 11.70 9.07 -22.66
CA LEU A 47 10.54 9.10 -21.76
C LEU A 47 9.80 7.75 -21.76
N GLU A 48 9.91 7.07 -20.66
CA GLU A 48 9.18 5.81 -20.39
C GLU A 48 8.43 5.90 -19.08
N GLY A 49 7.23 5.27 -19.02
CA GLY A 49 6.46 5.14 -17.79
C GLY A 49 6.61 3.77 -17.18
N HIS A 50 6.81 3.69 -15.87
CA HIS A 50 7.00 2.44 -15.15
C HIS A 50 5.93 2.22 -14.09
N GLY A 51 5.43 0.99 -14.01
CA GLY A 51 4.49 0.56 -12.99
C GLY A 51 4.61 -0.93 -12.73
N LEU A 52 4.05 -1.40 -11.63
CA LEU A 52 4.10 -2.81 -11.31
C LEU A 52 2.90 -3.25 -10.48
N THR A 53 2.63 -4.55 -10.46
CA THR A 53 1.88 -5.19 -9.39
C THR A 53 2.77 -6.20 -8.67
N PHE A 54 2.64 -6.26 -7.35
CA PHE A 54 3.42 -7.13 -6.49
C PHE A 54 2.77 -8.51 -6.36
N THR A 55 3.59 -9.55 -6.43
CA THR A 55 3.23 -10.94 -6.17
C THR A 55 4.33 -11.63 -5.37
N ILE A 56 4.10 -12.88 -4.96
CA ILE A 56 5.05 -13.64 -4.14
C ILE A 56 5.48 -14.97 -4.79
N GLY A 57 5.57 -15.01 -6.11
CA GLY A 57 6.13 -16.12 -6.86
C GLY A 57 5.16 -16.72 -7.88
N ARG A 58 4.68 -17.94 -7.60
CA ARG A 58 3.73 -18.64 -8.49
C ARG A 58 2.48 -17.80 -8.76
N GLY A 59 2.07 -17.70 -10.03
CA GLY A 59 0.95 -16.88 -10.47
C GLY A 59 1.35 -15.48 -10.97
N ASN A 60 2.63 -15.06 -10.86
CA ASN A 60 3.07 -13.80 -11.44
C ASN A 60 2.87 -13.78 -12.97
N GLU A 61 3.06 -14.91 -13.64
CA GLU A 61 2.78 -15.09 -15.06
C GLU A 61 1.32 -14.83 -15.44
N VAL A 62 0.37 -15.01 -14.53
CA VAL A 62 -1.06 -14.67 -14.76
C VAL A 62 -1.25 -13.16 -14.73
N CYS A 63 -0.54 -12.44 -13.86
CA CYS A 63 -0.52 -10.97 -13.85
C CYS A 63 0.10 -10.43 -15.15
N VAL A 64 1.18 -11.04 -15.64
CA VAL A 64 1.81 -10.68 -16.92
C VAL A 64 0.80 -10.84 -18.07
N ALA A 65 0.12 -11.99 -18.16
CA ALA A 65 -0.90 -12.23 -19.17
C ALA A 65 -2.06 -11.21 -19.08
N ALA A 66 -2.46 -10.83 -17.86
CA ALA A 66 -3.51 -9.82 -17.66
C ALA A 66 -3.06 -8.43 -18.13
N VAL A 67 -1.80 -8.02 -17.90
CA VAL A 67 -1.27 -6.76 -18.43
C VAL A 67 -1.28 -6.75 -19.96
N GLU A 68 -0.89 -7.88 -20.59
CA GLU A 68 -0.94 -8.01 -22.06
C GLU A 68 -2.35 -7.75 -22.61
N THR A 69 -3.40 -8.16 -21.89
CA THR A 69 -4.80 -7.91 -22.31
C THR A 69 -5.22 -6.45 -22.20
N LEU A 70 -4.49 -5.60 -21.47
CA LEU A 70 -4.80 -4.17 -21.31
C LEU A 70 -4.09 -3.27 -22.33
N LYS A 71 -3.10 -3.79 -23.08
CA LYS A 71 -2.27 -2.98 -24.00
C LYS A 71 -3.07 -2.17 -24.99
N TYR A 72 -4.10 -2.74 -25.60
CA TYR A 72 -4.91 -2.04 -26.61
C TYR A 72 -5.66 -0.81 -26.08
N LEU A 73 -5.82 -0.71 -24.75
CA LEU A 73 -6.46 0.45 -24.12
C LEU A 73 -5.52 1.66 -24.06
N VAL A 74 -4.20 1.44 -24.11
CA VAL A 74 -3.22 2.53 -23.95
C VAL A 74 -2.31 2.73 -25.15
N VAL A 75 -1.97 1.70 -25.92
CA VAL A 75 -1.12 1.82 -27.13
C VAL A 75 -1.82 2.66 -28.18
N GLY A 76 -1.07 3.56 -28.82
CA GLY A 76 -1.55 4.53 -29.82
C GLY A 76 -2.26 5.75 -29.22
N LYS A 77 -2.41 5.84 -27.90
CA LYS A 77 -2.99 7.00 -27.22
C LYS A 77 -1.93 8.00 -26.81
N THR A 78 -2.33 9.27 -26.76
CA THR A 78 -1.44 10.34 -26.29
C THR A 78 -1.53 10.43 -24.76
N LEU A 79 -0.43 10.75 -24.10
CA LEU A 79 -0.43 10.97 -22.66
C LEU A 79 -1.46 12.04 -22.26
N SER A 80 -1.54 13.13 -23.00
CA SER A 80 -2.49 14.22 -22.75
C SER A 80 -3.96 13.80 -22.86
N SER A 81 -4.27 12.72 -23.60
CA SER A 81 -5.65 12.18 -23.64
C SER A 81 -6.08 11.58 -22.32
N PHE A 82 -5.14 11.17 -21.50
CA PHE A 82 -5.38 10.61 -20.16
C PHE A 82 -5.29 11.71 -19.08
N THR A 83 -4.19 12.50 -19.10
CA THR A 83 -3.90 13.43 -18.00
C THR A 83 -4.83 14.64 -17.91
N LYS A 84 -5.56 14.96 -18.99
CA LYS A 84 -6.60 16.00 -18.95
C LYS A 84 -7.80 15.66 -18.08
N ASP A 85 -8.05 14.37 -17.85
CA ASP A 85 -9.12 13.85 -16.99
C ASP A 85 -8.74 12.42 -16.54
N MET A 86 -7.98 12.34 -15.45
CA MET A 86 -7.51 11.07 -14.91
C MET A 86 -8.65 10.21 -14.37
N GLY A 87 -9.73 10.81 -13.89
CA GLY A 87 -10.93 10.06 -13.48
C GLY A 87 -11.61 9.38 -14.67
N ALA A 88 -11.72 10.08 -15.81
CA ALA A 88 -12.24 9.48 -17.05
C ALA A 88 -11.29 8.38 -17.58
N PHE A 89 -9.98 8.58 -17.51
CA PHE A 89 -9.01 7.54 -17.85
C PHE A 89 -9.20 6.28 -16.98
N TRP A 90 -9.34 6.46 -15.67
CA TRP A 90 -9.55 5.35 -14.75
C TRP A 90 -10.84 4.58 -15.07
N ARG A 91 -11.96 5.28 -15.30
CA ARG A 91 -13.22 4.66 -15.74
C ARG A 91 -13.09 3.93 -17.07
N TYR A 92 -12.32 4.49 -18.00
CA TYR A 92 -12.07 3.88 -19.30
C TYR A 92 -11.30 2.55 -19.17
N ILE A 93 -10.20 2.52 -18.42
CA ILE A 93 -9.36 1.32 -18.30
C ILE A 93 -10.02 0.21 -17.45
N THR A 94 -10.83 0.57 -16.46
CA THR A 94 -11.60 -0.39 -15.64
C THR A 94 -12.95 -0.75 -16.26
N GLY A 95 -13.43 0.01 -17.24
CA GLY A 95 -14.77 -0.08 -17.79
C GLY A 95 -14.95 -1.01 -18.99
N ASP A 96 -13.89 -1.69 -19.46
CA ASP A 96 -14.04 -2.63 -20.58
C ASP A 96 -15.08 -3.71 -20.27
N SER A 97 -16.09 -3.85 -21.18
CA SER A 97 -17.26 -4.66 -20.93
C SER A 97 -16.99 -6.16 -20.81
N GLN A 98 -15.90 -6.65 -21.42
CA GLN A 98 -15.52 -8.06 -21.39
C GLN A 98 -14.52 -8.34 -20.24
N LEU A 99 -13.53 -7.47 -20.05
CA LEU A 99 -12.54 -7.63 -18.97
C LEU A 99 -13.16 -7.50 -17.58
N ARG A 100 -14.19 -6.65 -17.43
CA ARG A 100 -14.95 -6.54 -16.17
C ARG A 100 -15.63 -7.84 -15.75
N TRP A 101 -15.89 -8.76 -16.67
CA TRP A 101 -16.43 -10.07 -16.29
C TRP A 101 -15.41 -10.95 -15.56
N LEU A 102 -14.12 -10.74 -15.80
CA LEU A 102 -13.03 -11.43 -15.09
C LEU A 102 -12.88 -10.95 -13.63
N GLY A 103 -13.33 -9.76 -13.35
CA GLY A 103 -13.32 -9.18 -12.03
C GLY A 103 -13.61 -7.68 -12.09
N PRO A 104 -14.83 -7.23 -11.76
CA PRO A 104 -15.13 -5.80 -11.67
C PRO A 104 -14.40 -5.23 -10.46
N ASP A 105 -13.36 -4.42 -10.72
CA ASP A 105 -12.52 -3.77 -9.71
C ASP A 105 -11.93 -4.76 -8.68
N LYS A 106 -11.52 -5.96 -9.11
CA LYS A 106 -10.91 -6.97 -8.23
C LYS A 106 -10.13 -8.04 -9.00
N GLY A 107 -9.34 -8.84 -8.24
CA GLY A 107 -8.59 -9.98 -8.76
C GLY A 107 -7.43 -9.57 -9.66
N VAL A 108 -6.92 -10.53 -10.42
CA VAL A 108 -5.70 -10.36 -11.22
C VAL A 108 -5.84 -9.25 -12.27
N ILE A 109 -7.02 -9.08 -12.87
CA ILE A 109 -7.23 -8.00 -13.84
C ILE A 109 -7.10 -6.61 -13.19
N HIS A 110 -7.49 -6.46 -11.93
CA HIS A 110 -7.37 -5.21 -11.21
C HIS A 110 -5.93 -4.94 -10.76
N LEU A 111 -5.17 -5.98 -10.39
CA LEU A 111 -3.73 -5.89 -10.17
C LEU A 111 -2.99 -5.41 -11.43
N ALA A 112 -3.31 -5.97 -12.59
CA ALA A 112 -2.76 -5.55 -13.87
C ALA A 112 -3.13 -4.11 -14.22
N THR A 113 -4.38 -3.71 -13.94
CA THR A 113 -4.86 -2.34 -14.11
C THR A 113 -4.04 -1.37 -13.24
N ALA A 114 -3.77 -1.72 -11.97
CA ALA A 114 -2.92 -0.91 -11.10
C ALA A 114 -1.54 -0.67 -11.71
N ALA A 115 -0.90 -1.71 -12.24
CA ALA A 115 0.42 -1.59 -12.87
C ALA A 115 0.41 -0.63 -14.05
N VAL A 116 -0.60 -0.71 -14.93
CA VAL A 116 -0.71 0.19 -16.10
C VAL A 116 -1.06 1.61 -15.69
N VAL A 117 -2.01 1.80 -14.77
CA VAL A 117 -2.40 3.13 -14.26
C VAL A 117 -1.21 3.82 -13.60
N ASN A 118 -0.47 3.10 -12.75
CA ASN A 118 0.72 3.63 -12.09
C ASN A 118 1.81 4.00 -13.11
N ALA A 119 1.97 3.23 -14.20
CA ALA A 119 2.92 3.56 -15.26
C ALA A 119 2.52 4.85 -16.02
N VAL A 120 1.22 5.12 -16.19
CA VAL A 120 0.75 6.39 -16.77
C VAL A 120 1.06 7.57 -15.82
N TRP A 121 0.85 7.40 -14.52
CA TRP A 121 1.21 8.41 -13.52
C TRP A 121 2.71 8.69 -13.48
N ASP A 122 3.53 7.66 -13.55
CA ASP A 122 4.99 7.79 -13.59
C ASP A 122 5.46 8.54 -14.85
N LEU A 123 4.89 8.17 -16.02
CA LEU A 123 5.18 8.87 -17.27
C LEU A 123 4.80 10.34 -17.19
N TRP A 124 3.62 10.66 -16.66
CA TRP A 124 3.20 12.05 -16.47
C TRP A 124 4.14 12.81 -15.53
N ALA A 125 4.50 12.22 -14.41
CA ALA A 125 5.40 12.82 -13.46
C ALA A 125 6.79 13.13 -14.06
N LYS A 126 7.30 12.21 -14.88
CA LYS A 126 8.56 12.41 -15.62
C LYS A 126 8.49 13.56 -16.63
N VAL A 127 7.38 13.66 -17.35
CA VAL A 127 7.15 14.81 -18.28
C VAL A 127 7.13 16.14 -17.52
N GLU A 128 6.59 16.17 -16.32
CA GLU A 128 6.56 17.36 -15.45
C GLU A 128 7.88 17.57 -14.66
N GLY A 129 8.88 16.69 -14.85
CA GLY A 129 10.16 16.76 -14.14
C GLY A 129 10.03 16.58 -12.61
N LYS A 130 9.05 15.81 -12.15
CA LYS A 130 8.71 15.62 -10.73
C LYS A 130 8.54 14.15 -10.40
N PRO A 131 8.81 13.71 -9.16
CA PRO A 131 8.31 12.42 -8.71
C PRO A 131 6.78 12.46 -8.56
N VAL A 132 6.12 11.30 -8.68
CA VAL A 132 4.65 11.20 -8.63
C VAL A 132 4.07 11.87 -7.37
N TRP A 133 4.71 11.68 -6.21
CA TRP A 133 4.24 12.29 -4.98
C TRP A 133 4.22 13.83 -5.03
N LEU A 134 5.19 14.42 -5.70
CA LEU A 134 5.27 15.88 -5.82
C LEU A 134 4.27 16.40 -6.86
N LEU A 135 4.07 15.66 -7.96
CA LEU A 135 3.05 15.96 -8.95
C LEU A 135 1.67 16.02 -8.27
N VAL A 136 1.29 14.98 -7.52
CA VAL A 136 0.03 14.92 -6.77
C VAL A 136 -0.03 16.01 -5.70
N ALA A 137 1.08 16.25 -4.98
CA ALA A 137 1.14 17.30 -3.96
C ALA A 137 0.98 18.72 -4.51
N ASP A 138 1.37 18.96 -5.75
CA ASP A 138 1.27 20.29 -6.37
C ASP A 138 -0.14 20.58 -6.96
N MET A 139 -0.97 19.55 -7.15
CA MET A 139 -2.34 19.70 -7.66
C MET A 139 -3.21 20.56 -6.74
N SER A 140 -4.15 21.28 -7.34
CA SER A 140 -5.23 21.94 -6.59
C SER A 140 -6.23 20.90 -6.03
N PRO A 141 -7.05 21.29 -5.05
CA PRO A 141 -8.14 20.42 -4.58
C PRO A 141 -9.06 19.93 -5.70
N GLU A 142 -9.38 20.79 -6.66
CA GLU A 142 -10.24 20.51 -7.81
C GLU A 142 -9.60 19.49 -8.76
N GLU A 143 -8.30 19.64 -9.06
CA GLU A 143 -7.55 18.69 -9.88
C GLU A 143 -7.47 17.31 -9.22
N LEU A 144 -7.28 17.25 -7.90
CA LEU A 144 -7.27 15.99 -7.16
C LEU A 144 -8.63 15.28 -7.20
N VAL A 145 -9.71 16.03 -6.98
CA VAL A 145 -11.08 15.47 -7.06
C VAL A 145 -11.38 14.95 -8.47
N ALA A 146 -10.92 15.64 -9.51
CA ALA A 146 -11.07 15.20 -10.90
C ALA A 146 -10.32 13.88 -11.21
N CYS A 147 -9.32 13.49 -10.41
CA CYS A 147 -8.65 12.20 -10.57
C CYS A 147 -9.46 11.02 -10.03
N ILE A 148 -10.55 11.24 -9.28
CA ILE A 148 -11.27 10.20 -8.54
C ILE A 148 -12.54 9.78 -9.30
N ASP A 149 -12.77 8.47 -9.33
CA ASP A 149 -14.07 7.92 -9.68
C ASP A 149 -14.90 7.69 -8.41
N PHE A 150 -15.98 8.46 -8.26
CA PHE A 150 -16.89 8.39 -7.11
C PHE A 150 -18.00 7.35 -7.25
N THR A 151 -17.99 6.57 -8.32
CA THR A 151 -18.98 5.49 -8.51
C THR A 151 -18.96 4.53 -7.32
N TYR A 152 -20.12 4.30 -6.72
CA TYR A 152 -20.36 3.50 -5.52
C TYR A 152 -19.78 4.08 -4.20
N LEU A 153 -19.38 5.36 -4.20
CA LEU A 153 -18.84 6.02 -3.00
C LEU A 153 -19.71 7.16 -2.47
N THR A 154 -20.64 7.65 -3.28
CA THR A 154 -21.40 8.90 -2.98
C THR A 154 -22.29 8.81 -1.74
N ASP A 155 -22.58 7.64 -1.25
CA ASP A 155 -23.24 7.40 0.03
C ASP A 155 -22.32 7.66 1.25
N VAL A 156 -21.00 7.58 1.06
CA VAL A 156 -19.99 7.83 2.11
C VAL A 156 -19.19 9.09 1.85
N LEU A 157 -18.85 9.38 0.59
CA LEU A 157 -18.03 10.53 0.21
C LEU A 157 -18.49 11.07 -1.14
N THR A 158 -19.07 12.27 -1.17
CA THR A 158 -19.39 12.97 -2.41
C THR A 158 -18.19 13.76 -2.96
N PRO A 159 -18.19 14.14 -4.26
CA PRO A 159 -17.16 15.02 -4.80
C PRO A 159 -17.05 16.35 -4.05
N GLU A 160 -18.18 16.94 -3.63
CA GLU A 160 -18.24 18.21 -2.90
C GLU A 160 -17.62 18.07 -1.51
N GLU A 161 -17.89 16.99 -0.80
CA GLU A 161 -17.27 16.68 0.51
C GLU A 161 -15.78 16.45 0.37
N ALA A 162 -15.34 15.71 -0.65
CA ALA A 162 -13.92 15.48 -0.96
C ALA A 162 -13.21 16.83 -1.22
N LEU A 163 -13.82 17.69 -2.02
CA LEU A 163 -13.31 19.03 -2.29
C LEU A 163 -13.19 19.85 -1.02
N ALA A 164 -14.23 19.87 -0.19
CA ALA A 164 -14.24 20.61 1.07
C ALA A 164 -13.15 20.12 2.06
N LEU A 165 -12.94 18.81 2.15
CA LEU A 165 -11.85 18.22 2.95
C LEU A 165 -10.48 18.70 2.48
N LEU A 166 -10.22 18.68 1.19
CA LEU A 166 -8.96 19.13 0.61
C LEU A 166 -8.76 20.63 0.77
N GLN A 167 -9.77 21.47 0.53
CA GLN A 167 -9.73 22.91 0.70
C GLN A 167 -9.47 23.30 2.15
N LYS A 168 -10.06 22.60 3.12
CA LYS A 168 -9.80 22.80 4.55
C LYS A 168 -8.32 22.60 4.91
N GLN A 169 -7.61 21.70 4.23
CA GLN A 169 -6.21 21.39 4.48
C GLN A 169 -5.23 22.23 3.63
N ALA A 170 -5.70 22.93 2.63
CA ALA A 170 -4.87 23.72 1.72
C ALA A 170 -3.96 24.77 2.41
N PRO A 171 -4.42 25.50 3.45
CA PRO A 171 -3.60 26.53 4.10
C PRO A 171 -2.29 26.01 4.70
N THR A 172 -2.24 24.77 5.16
CA THR A 172 -1.04 24.17 5.79
C THR A 172 -0.24 23.26 4.84
N LYS A 173 -0.66 23.16 3.58
CA LYS A 173 -0.06 22.29 2.56
C LYS A 173 1.44 22.53 2.36
N ALA A 174 1.84 23.80 2.20
CA ALA A 174 3.23 24.16 1.98
C ALA A 174 4.14 23.76 3.16
N GLN A 175 3.68 23.98 4.40
CA GLN A 175 4.41 23.59 5.61
C GLN A 175 4.59 22.07 5.68
N ARG A 176 3.53 21.29 5.45
CA ARG A 176 3.60 19.83 5.47
C ARG A 176 4.48 19.28 4.36
N LYS A 177 4.42 19.89 3.15
CA LYS A 177 5.32 19.53 2.03
C LYS A 177 6.78 19.74 2.44
N GLN A 178 7.11 20.89 3.04
CA GLN A 178 8.48 21.16 3.50
C GLN A 178 8.91 20.18 4.59
N GLU A 179 8.04 19.87 5.55
CA GLU A 179 8.33 18.88 6.59
C GLU A 179 8.65 17.49 5.99
N MET A 180 7.93 17.09 4.93
CA MET A 180 8.22 15.83 4.24
C MET A 180 9.55 15.85 3.47
N LEU A 181 9.92 16.99 2.89
CA LEU A 181 11.22 17.15 2.24
C LEU A 181 12.38 17.09 3.25
N ASP A 182 12.20 17.72 4.42
CA ASP A 182 13.25 17.82 5.44
C ASP A 182 13.45 16.53 6.25
N LYS A 183 12.36 15.83 6.58
CA LYS A 183 12.36 14.70 7.53
C LYS A 183 12.10 13.35 6.86
N GLY A 184 11.70 13.34 5.60
CA GLY A 184 11.20 12.14 4.93
C GLY A 184 9.85 11.68 5.48
N TYR A 185 9.40 10.55 4.96
CA TYR A 185 8.19 9.89 5.42
C TYR A 185 8.53 8.89 6.52
N PRO A 186 7.86 8.94 7.65
CA PRO A 186 8.13 7.99 8.72
C PRO A 186 7.76 6.56 8.27
N ALA A 187 8.46 5.52 8.79
CA ALA A 187 8.31 4.13 8.38
C ALA A 187 8.49 3.13 9.53
N TYR A 188 7.92 1.92 9.41
CA TYR A 188 8.24 0.79 10.29
C TYR A 188 9.02 -0.28 9.53
N THR A 189 9.63 -1.22 10.25
CA THR A 189 10.31 -2.35 9.64
C THR A 189 9.70 -3.69 10.05
N THR A 190 9.61 -4.63 9.11
CA THR A 190 9.31 -6.05 9.34
C THR A 190 10.53 -6.94 9.18
N SER A 191 11.68 -6.39 8.80
CA SER A 191 12.90 -7.16 8.48
C SER A 191 13.38 -8.05 9.62
N ALA A 192 13.11 -7.68 10.87
CA ALA A 192 13.44 -8.49 12.06
C ALA A 192 12.42 -9.61 12.33
N GLY A 193 11.24 -9.55 11.77
CA GLY A 193 10.06 -10.25 12.25
C GLY A 193 9.54 -11.42 11.40
N TRP A 194 10.22 -11.82 10.33
CA TRP A 194 9.77 -12.93 9.49
C TRP A 194 9.69 -14.26 10.26
N LEU A 195 8.77 -15.16 9.85
CA LEU A 195 8.69 -16.48 10.46
C LEU A 195 9.87 -17.37 10.08
N GLY A 196 10.21 -18.30 10.95
CA GLY A 196 11.31 -19.24 10.75
C GLY A 196 12.71 -18.70 11.10
N TYR A 197 12.83 -17.43 11.52
CA TYR A 197 14.10 -16.90 12.02
C TYR A 197 14.45 -17.47 13.38
N SER A 198 15.74 -17.77 13.63
CA SER A 198 16.22 -18.16 14.96
C SER A 198 16.13 -17.00 15.96
N ASP A 199 16.16 -17.33 17.25
CA ASP A 199 16.16 -16.32 18.32
C ASP A 199 17.32 -15.36 18.24
N GLU A 200 18.51 -15.86 17.87
CA GLU A 200 19.71 -15.04 17.68
C GLU A 200 19.52 -14.07 16.51
N LYS A 201 18.97 -14.55 15.38
CA LYS A 201 18.68 -13.69 14.20
C LYS A 201 17.65 -12.62 14.56
N LEU A 202 16.57 -13.00 15.25
CA LEU A 202 15.53 -12.06 15.69
C LEU A 202 16.12 -10.98 16.63
N ARG A 203 16.88 -11.37 17.66
CA ARG A 203 17.52 -10.42 18.58
C ARG A 203 18.46 -9.47 17.85
N ARG A 204 19.34 -10.00 17.00
CA ARG A 204 20.29 -9.21 16.22
C ARG A 204 19.58 -8.20 15.31
N LEU A 205 18.56 -8.63 14.54
CA LEU A 205 17.84 -7.76 13.62
C LEU A 205 17.00 -6.70 14.35
N CYS A 206 16.41 -7.02 15.50
CA CYS A 206 15.76 -6.02 16.36
C CYS A 206 16.77 -4.97 16.86
N GLN A 207 17.96 -5.39 17.28
CA GLN A 207 19.01 -4.46 17.70
C GLN A 207 19.50 -3.59 16.55
N GLU A 208 19.78 -4.18 15.38
CA GLU A 208 20.17 -3.44 14.17
C GLU A 208 19.11 -2.41 13.77
N ALA A 209 17.80 -2.74 13.90
CA ALA A 209 16.73 -1.79 13.66
C ALA A 209 16.74 -0.62 14.64
N ILE A 210 16.99 -0.88 15.93
CA ILE A 210 17.15 0.17 16.96
C ILE A 210 18.33 1.07 16.64
N ASP A 211 19.48 0.49 16.32
CA ASP A 211 20.72 1.21 16.02
C ASP A 211 20.56 2.08 14.76
N ALA A 212 19.73 1.65 13.80
CA ALA A 212 19.33 2.41 12.63
C ALA A 212 18.23 3.47 12.90
N GLY A 213 17.79 3.61 14.15
CA GLY A 213 16.80 4.63 14.55
C GLY A 213 15.34 4.27 14.37
N TRP A 214 15.01 3.01 14.09
CA TRP A 214 13.63 2.56 13.96
C TRP A 214 12.89 2.59 15.31
N SER A 215 11.71 3.19 15.29
CA SER A 215 10.83 3.27 16.47
C SER A 215 9.66 2.29 16.44
N HIS A 216 9.42 1.65 15.29
CA HIS A 216 8.29 0.77 15.05
C HIS A 216 8.77 -0.52 14.37
N ILE A 217 8.48 -1.66 14.98
CA ILE A 217 8.95 -2.98 14.53
C ILE A 217 7.75 -3.93 14.48
N LYS A 218 7.59 -4.65 13.36
CA LYS A 218 6.49 -5.60 13.14
C LYS A 218 7.02 -7.04 13.11
N LEU A 219 6.31 -7.97 13.76
CA LEU A 219 6.56 -9.40 13.74
C LEU A 219 5.44 -10.14 13.03
N LYS A 220 5.78 -11.14 12.25
CA LYS A 220 4.82 -12.13 11.74
C LYS A 220 4.47 -13.11 12.86
N VAL A 221 3.17 -13.41 13.01
CA VAL A 221 2.61 -14.32 14.01
C VAL A 221 1.56 -15.24 13.37
N GLY A 222 1.00 -16.16 14.11
CA GLY A 222 -0.17 -16.94 13.69
C GLY A 222 0.10 -18.39 13.33
N SER A 223 1.37 -18.82 13.31
CA SER A 223 1.72 -20.20 13.01
C SER A 223 1.63 -21.12 14.23
N ASP A 224 2.20 -20.70 15.34
CA ASP A 224 2.21 -21.41 16.62
C ASP A 224 2.18 -20.43 17.78
N LEU A 225 1.20 -20.59 18.71
CA LEU A 225 0.99 -19.64 19.80
C LEU A 225 2.20 -19.55 20.75
N GLN A 226 2.84 -20.67 21.07
CA GLN A 226 3.96 -20.67 22.01
C GLN A 226 5.20 -20.03 21.36
N ASP A 227 5.40 -20.25 20.07
CA ASP A 227 6.43 -19.57 19.29
C ASP A 227 6.18 -18.06 19.22
N ASP A 228 4.94 -17.65 18.94
CA ASP A 228 4.55 -16.24 18.88
C ASP A 228 4.79 -15.53 20.24
N ILE A 229 4.39 -16.15 21.35
CA ILE A 229 4.65 -15.65 22.71
C ILE A 229 6.14 -15.50 22.94
N ARG A 230 6.95 -16.51 22.58
CA ARG A 230 8.39 -16.49 22.73
C ARG A 230 9.03 -15.37 21.91
N ARG A 231 8.65 -15.24 20.64
CA ARG A 231 9.19 -14.23 19.71
C ARG A 231 8.78 -12.81 20.10
N CYS A 232 7.53 -12.59 20.51
CA CYS A 232 7.07 -11.30 21.02
C CYS A 232 7.82 -10.90 22.31
N ARG A 233 8.10 -11.86 23.21
CA ARG A 233 8.92 -11.61 24.41
C ARG A 233 10.32 -11.18 24.04
N ILE A 234 10.99 -11.90 23.15
CA ILE A 234 12.35 -11.57 22.67
C ILE A 234 12.37 -10.17 22.06
N ALA A 235 11.44 -9.87 21.16
CA ALA A 235 11.38 -8.57 20.52
C ALA A 235 11.15 -7.45 21.55
N ARG A 236 10.18 -7.61 22.46
CA ARG A 236 9.88 -6.61 23.49
C ARG A 236 11.05 -6.38 24.46
N GLU A 237 11.78 -7.45 24.85
CA GLU A 237 13.00 -7.34 25.65
C GLU A 237 14.06 -6.47 24.97
N VAL A 238 14.25 -6.63 23.66
CA VAL A 238 15.28 -5.89 22.90
C VAL A 238 14.84 -4.46 22.61
N ILE A 239 13.61 -4.26 22.12
CA ILE A 239 13.16 -2.93 21.69
C ILE A 239 12.77 -2.00 22.84
N GLY A 240 12.57 -2.55 24.04
CA GLY A 240 12.14 -1.80 25.23
C GLY A 240 10.67 -1.35 25.17
N PRO A 241 10.15 -0.73 26.23
CA PRO A 241 8.73 -0.36 26.33
C PRO A 241 8.33 0.85 25.47
N GLU A 242 9.26 1.71 25.12
CA GLU A 242 8.98 2.99 24.45
C GLU A 242 8.71 2.82 22.94
N ARG A 243 9.25 1.75 22.33
CA ARG A 243 9.05 1.49 20.90
C ARG A 243 7.79 0.69 20.64
N LYS A 244 7.20 0.92 19.49
CA LYS A 244 5.97 0.22 19.10
C LYS A 244 6.29 -1.16 18.52
N LEU A 245 5.67 -2.17 19.09
CA LEU A 245 5.63 -3.52 18.54
C LEU A 245 4.30 -3.69 17.81
N MET A 246 4.32 -4.17 16.58
CA MET A 246 3.15 -4.58 15.83
C MET A 246 3.23 -6.07 15.53
N VAL A 247 2.09 -6.71 15.39
CA VAL A 247 2.02 -8.12 15.00
C VAL A 247 1.10 -8.29 13.80
N ASP A 248 1.39 -9.29 12.96
CA ASP A 248 0.71 -9.52 11.68
C ASP A 248 0.49 -11.02 11.49
N ALA A 249 -0.78 -11.42 11.40
CA ALA A 249 -1.19 -12.82 11.28
C ALA A 249 -1.41 -13.26 9.82
N ASN A 250 -1.36 -12.34 8.87
CA ASN A 250 -1.57 -12.61 7.45
C ASN A 250 -2.80 -13.49 7.19
N GLN A 251 -3.95 -13.13 7.80
CA GLN A 251 -5.26 -13.78 7.59
C GLN A 251 -5.37 -15.22 8.14
N ARG A 252 -4.49 -15.61 9.05
CA ARG A 252 -4.37 -17.01 9.48
C ARG A 252 -5.53 -17.50 10.33
N TRP A 253 -6.20 -16.63 11.07
CA TRP A 253 -7.11 -17.03 12.14
C TRP A 253 -8.59 -16.91 11.76
N GLU A 254 -9.38 -17.79 12.34
CA GLU A 254 -10.81 -17.56 12.54
C GLU A 254 -11.03 -16.45 13.58
N VAL A 255 -12.20 -15.80 13.56
CA VAL A 255 -12.50 -14.63 14.40
C VAL A 255 -12.29 -14.90 15.89
N ASP A 256 -12.87 -15.99 16.42
CA ASP A 256 -12.75 -16.33 17.85
C ASP A 256 -11.31 -16.75 18.21
N GLN A 257 -10.59 -17.39 17.28
CA GLN A 257 -9.19 -17.73 17.44
C GLN A 257 -8.31 -16.45 17.50
N ALA A 258 -8.55 -15.47 16.64
CA ALA A 258 -7.85 -14.19 16.68
C ALA A 258 -8.01 -13.49 18.03
N ILE A 259 -9.23 -13.46 18.56
CA ILE A 259 -9.53 -12.88 19.87
C ILE A 259 -8.76 -13.61 20.98
N GLU A 260 -8.77 -14.94 20.98
CA GLU A 260 -8.08 -15.73 21.99
C GLU A 260 -6.56 -15.60 21.89
N TRP A 261 -6.00 -15.65 20.68
CA TRP A 261 -4.57 -15.49 20.44
C TRP A 261 -4.06 -14.12 20.93
N MET A 262 -4.80 -13.06 20.62
CA MET A 262 -4.44 -11.70 21.03
C MET A 262 -4.48 -11.49 22.54
N LYS A 263 -5.31 -12.23 23.32
CA LYS A 263 -5.22 -12.21 24.78
C LYS A 263 -3.86 -12.68 25.31
N HIS A 264 -3.29 -13.70 24.66
CA HIS A 264 -1.97 -14.22 25.03
C HIS A 264 -0.82 -13.29 24.58
N LEU A 265 -1.02 -12.52 23.52
CA LEU A 265 -0.02 -11.55 23.03
C LEU A 265 -0.14 -10.17 23.70
N ALA A 266 -1.28 -9.84 24.33
CA ALA A 266 -1.52 -8.57 25.00
C ALA A 266 -0.46 -8.18 26.04
N PRO A 267 0.17 -9.10 26.82
CA PRO A 267 1.23 -8.74 27.76
C PRO A 267 2.48 -8.12 27.14
N PHE A 268 2.67 -8.26 25.83
CA PHE A 268 3.77 -7.66 25.08
C PHE A 268 3.45 -6.27 24.52
N ASP A 269 2.27 -5.73 24.85
CA ASP A 269 1.78 -4.39 24.43
C ASP A 269 1.89 -4.17 22.92
N PRO A 270 1.27 -5.03 22.08
CA PRO A 270 1.24 -4.79 20.64
C PRO A 270 0.37 -3.57 20.34
N TRP A 271 0.87 -2.69 19.48
CA TRP A 271 0.14 -1.49 19.06
C TRP A 271 -1.06 -1.83 18.17
N TRP A 272 -0.87 -2.80 17.23
CA TRP A 272 -1.95 -3.39 16.46
C TRP A 272 -1.71 -4.87 16.14
N ILE A 273 -2.79 -5.55 15.79
CA ILE A 273 -2.78 -6.78 14.99
C ILE A 273 -3.17 -6.44 13.56
N GLU A 274 -2.37 -6.89 12.60
CA GLU A 274 -2.57 -6.73 11.17
C GLU A 274 -3.14 -8.02 10.60
N GLU A 275 -4.14 -7.88 9.71
CA GLU A 275 -4.82 -8.99 9.02
C GLU A 275 -5.15 -10.20 9.94
N PRO A 276 -5.90 -10.01 11.02
CA PRO A 276 -6.18 -11.12 11.95
C PRO A 276 -6.98 -12.25 11.32
N THR A 277 -7.86 -11.95 10.35
CA THR A 277 -8.74 -12.90 9.66
C THR A 277 -8.86 -12.55 8.18
N SER A 278 -9.76 -13.22 7.44
CA SER A 278 -9.97 -12.98 6.01
C SER A 278 -10.14 -11.50 5.68
N PRO A 279 -9.46 -10.96 4.67
CA PRO A 279 -9.57 -9.55 4.27
C PRO A 279 -10.99 -9.16 3.83
N ASP A 280 -11.82 -10.13 3.45
CA ASP A 280 -13.20 -9.92 3.00
C ASP A 280 -14.21 -9.99 4.17
N ASP A 281 -13.77 -10.35 5.38
CA ASP A 281 -14.65 -10.47 6.56
C ASP A 281 -14.69 -9.16 7.38
N VAL A 282 -15.46 -8.21 6.89
CA VAL A 282 -15.66 -6.89 7.53
C VAL A 282 -16.22 -7.02 8.95
N LEU A 283 -17.25 -7.86 9.13
CA LEU A 283 -17.89 -8.04 10.44
C LEU A 283 -17.00 -8.80 11.41
N GLY A 284 -16.19 -9.75 10.92
CA GLY A 284 -15.17 -10.42 11.70
C GLY A 284 -14.12 -9.47 12.23
N HIS A 285 -13.59 -8.56 11.38
CA HIS A 285 -12.67 -7.51 11.82
C HIS A 285 -13.29 -6.61 12.88
N GLN A 286 -14.55 -6.19 12.70
CA GLN A 286 -15.28 -5.39 13.69
C GLN A 286 -15.37 -6.12 15.05
N LYS A 287 -15.77 -7.40 15.05
CA LYS A 287 -15.89 -8.22 16.26
C LYS A 287 -14.54 -8.38 16.97
N ILE A 288 -13.46 -8.65 16.22
CA ILE A 288 -12.10 -8.75 16.76
C ILE A 288 -11.70 -7.41 17.40
N ARG A 289 -11.85 -6.31 16.65
CA ARG A 289 -11.50 -4.95 17.11
C ARG A 289 -12.18 -4.59 18.44
N GLU A 290 -13.46 -4.90 18.58
CA GLU A 290 -14.20 -4.64 19.80
C GLU A 290 -13.68 -5.45 20.98
N ALA A 291 -13.31 -6.71 20.76
CA ALA A 291 -12.93 -7.66 21.79
C ALA A 291 -11.50 -7.49 22.31
N ILE A 292 -10.58 -6.94 21.50
CA ILE A 292 -9.14 -6.86 21.85
C ILE A 292 -8.67 -5.47 22.30
N LYS A 293 -9.58 -4.51 22.45
CA LYS A 293 -9.21 -3.16 22.94
C LYS A 293 -8.35 -3.25 24.20
N PRO A 294 -7.30 -2.43 24.34
CA PRO A 294 -6.94 -1.24 23.53
C PRO A 294 -6.04 -1.53 22.32
N ILE A 295 -5.77 -2.80 21.96
CA ILE A 295 -4.96 -3.14 20.80
C ILE A 295 -5.74 -2.79 19.53
N GLY A 296 -5.11 -2.06 18.60
CA GLY A 296 -5.74 -1.69 17.34
C GLY A 296 -5.82 -2.85 16.34
N VAL A 297 -6.70 -2.73 15.36
CA VAL A 297 -6.78 -3.63 14.19
C VAL A 297 -6.37 -2.86 12.95
N ALA A 298 -5.45 -3.44 12.17
CA ALA A 298 -4.99 -2.92 10.90
C ALA A 298 -5.26 -3.92 9.77
N THR A 299 -5.74 -3.46 8.63
CA THR A 299 -5.87 -4.30 7.43
C THR A 299 -5.96 -3.46 6.17
N GLY A 300 -5.73 -4.10 5.01
CA GLY A 300 -5.94 -3.47 3.71
C GLY A 300 -4.98 -3.91 2.60
N GLU A 301 -3.85 -4.54 2.90
CA GLU A 301 -2.90 -4.98 1.87
C GLU A 301 -3.49 -6.01 0.90
N HIS A 302 -4.50 -6.75 1.31
CA HIS A 302 -5.27 -7.69 0.48
C HIS A 302 -6.65 -7.18 0.10
N CYS A 303 -7.08 -6.01 0.57
CA CYS A 303 -8.36 -5.43 0.14
C CYS A 303 -8.32 -5.09 -1.34
N GLN A 304 -9.34 -5.55 -2.06
CA GLN A 304 -9.32 -5.60 -3.52
C GLN A 304 -9.66 -4.29 -4.19
N ASN A 305 -10.47 -3.44 -3.53
CA ASN A 305 -10.98 -2.20 -4.14
C ASN A 305 -11.49 -1.22 -3.08
N ARG A 306 -11.82 0.00 -3.54
CA ARG A 306 -12.36 1.08 -2.72
C ARG A 306 -13.66 0.73 -1.97
N ILE A 307 -14.45 -0.22 -2.51
CA ILE A 307 -15.72 -0.61 -1.89
C ILE A 307 -15.48 -1.42 -0.62
N MET A 308 -14.47 -2.31 -0.62
CA MET A 308 -14.08 -3.05 0.58
C MET A 308 -13.59 -2.10 1.67
N PHE A 309 -12.77 -1.12 1.31
CA PHE A 309 -12.33 -0.08 2.25
C PHE A 309 -13.50 0.75 2.77
N LYS A 310 -14.45 1.13 1.91
CA LYS A 310 -15.68 1.80 2.33
C LYS A 310 -16.38 0.99 3.43
N GLN A 311 -16.59 -0.30 3.22
CA GLN A 311 -17.27 -1.16 4.19
C GLN A 311 -16.50 -1.31 5.51
N LEU A 312 -15.19 -1.53 5.45
CA LEU A 312 -14.33 -1.60 6.64
C LEU A 312 -14.37 -0.32 7.48
N LEU A 313 -14.31 0.82 6.81
CA LEU A 313 -14.31 2.14 7.45
C LEU A 313 -15.68 2.48 8.06
N GLU A 314 -16.77 2.27 7.32
CA GLU A 314 -18.13 2.55 7.81
C GLU A 314 -18.55 1.63 8.96
N ALA A 315 -18.18 0.35 8.89
CA ALA A 315 -18.43 -0.60 9.96
C ALA A 315 -17.60 -0.30 11.23
N GLY A 316 -16.63 0.62 11.16
CA GLY A 316 -15.67 0.81 12.25
C GLY A 316 -14.89 -0.45 12.55
N ALA A 317 -14.53 -1.21 11.51
CA ALA A 317 -13.90 -2.51 11.62
C ALA A 317 -12.39 -2.43 11.85
N ILE A 318 -11.78 -1.28 11.59
CA ILE A 318 -10.33 -1.07 11.66
C ILE A 318 -9.97 0.22 12.38
N ASP A 319 -8.77 0.23 12.98
CA ASP A 319 -8.15 1.41 13.60
C ASP A 319 -7.09 2.02 12.69
N PHE A 320 -6.53 1.22 11.75
CA PHE A 320 -5.52 1.64 10.79
C PHE A 320 -5.85 1.07 9.41
N CYS A 321 -5.91 1.95 8.41
CA CYS A 321 -6.21 1.60 7.03
C CYS A 321 -4.89 1.39 6.27
N GLN A 322 -4.65 0.16 5.76
CA GLN A 322 -3.41 -0.23 5.09
C GLN A 322 -3.63 -0.46 3.60
N ILE A 323 -3.69 0.62 2.83
CA ILE A 323 -3.84 0.54 1.38
C ILE A 323 -2.52 0.19 0.69
N ASP A 324 -2.61 -0.49 -0.47
CA ASP A 324 -1.48 -0.80 -1.34
C ASP A 324 -1.78 -0.41 -2.78
N SER A 325 -0.93 0.46 -3.37
CA SER A 325 -1.11 0.97 -4.74
C SER A 325 -0.87 -0.08 -5.83
N CYS A 326 -0.23 -1.18 -5.47
CA CYS A 326 0.00 -2.29 -6.38
C CYS A 326 -1.13 -3.35 -6.31
N ARG A 327 -2.06 -3.17 -5.38
CA ARG A 327 -3.21 -4.06 -5.19
C ARG A 327 -4.51 -3.42 -5.70
N LEU A 328 -4.74 -2.15 -5.36
CA LEU A 328 -5.87 -1.37 -5.86
C LEU A 328 -5.59 -0.86 -7.28
N GLY A 329 -6.58 -0.30 -7.95
CA GLY A 329 -6.50 0.25 -9.31
C GLY A 329 -5.59 1.46 -9.49
N GLY A 330 -4.48 1.53 -8.77
CA GLY A 330 -3.47 2.58 -8.85
C GLY A 330 -3.84 3.86 -8.09
N VAL A 331 -3.10 4.95 -8.40
CA VAL A 331 -3.17 6.23 -7.68
C VAL A 331 -4.60 6.76 -7.58
N ASN A 332 -5.39 6.68 -8.64
CA ASN A 332 -6.77 7.19 -8.66
C ASN A 332 -7.65 6.57 -7.58
N GLU A 333 -7.60 5.25 -7.41
CA GLU A 333 -8.41 4.57 -6.42
C GLU A 333 -7.92 4.81 -5.00
N ILE A 334 -6.60 4.91 -4.83
CA ILE A 334 -5.98 5.24 -3.55
C ILE A 334 -6.42 6.60 -3.03
N LEU A 335 -6.51 7.61 -3.91
CA LEU A 335 -7.00 8.94 -3.54
C LEU A 335 -8.39 8.88 -2.89
N SER A 336 -9.28 8.06 -3.42
CA SER A 336 -10.62 7.88 -2.85
C SER A 336 -10.60 7.26 -1.46
N VAL A 337 -9.75 6.23 -1.24
CA VAL A 337 -9.64 5.57 0.06
C VAL A 337 -9.06 6.50 1.12
N TYR A 338 -8.04 7.30 0.76
CA TYR A 338 -7.49 8.31 1.68
C TYR A 338 -8.55 9.32 2.13
N LEU A 339 -9.37 9.81 1.20
CA LEU A 339 -10.40 10.81 1.53
C LEU A 339 -11.53 10.21 2.36
N MET A 340 -11.94 8.96 2.10
CA MET A 340 -12.89 8.25 2.97
C MET A 340 -12.33 8.04 4.37
N ALA A 341 -11.09 7.56 4.49
CA ALA A 341 -10.43 7.36 5.77
C ALA A 341 -10.31 8.68 6.55
N ALA A 342 -9.96 9.78 5.86
CA ALA A 342 -9.92 11.11 6.46
C ALA A 342 -11.27 11.59 6.95
N LYS A 343 -12.33 11.40 6.17
CA LYS A 343 -13.70 11.76 6.55
C LYS A 343 -14.14 11.01 7.81
N LEU A 344 -13.79 9.73 7.90
CA LEU A 344 -14.19 8.85 9.00
C LEU A 344 -13.19 8.83 10.16
N GLY A 345 -12.11 9.62 10.07
CA GLY A 345 -11.14 9.78 11.17
C GLY A 345 -10.23 8.58 11.40
N VAL A 346 -10.08 7.69 10.41
CA VAL A 346 -9.20 6.52 10.47
C VAL A 346 -7.85 6.84 9.86
N PRO A 347 -6.73 6.72 10.61
CA PRO A 347 -5.39 6.94 10.07
C PRO A 347 -5.04 5.91 8.99
N VAL A 348 -4.31 6.38 7.98
CA VAL A 348 -3.82 5.52 6.90
C VAL A 348 -2.34 5.22 7.12
N CYS A 349 -2.02 3.94 7.06
CA CYS A 349 -0.69 3.39 7.17
C CYS A 349 -0.44 2.47 5.95
N PRO A 350 0.02 3.01 4.80
CA PRO A 350 0.09 2.24 3.56
C PRO A 350 0.99 1.03 3.69
N HIS A 351 0.53 -0.10 3.15
CA HIS A 351 1.39 -1.25 2.88
C HIS A 351 2.26 -0.98 1.64
N ALA A 352 3.46 -1.53 1.64
CA ALA A 352 4.36 -1.54 0.49
C ALA A 352 5.01 -2.91 0.39
N GLY A 353 4.52 -3.73 -0.51
CA GLY A 353 5.10 -5.02 -0.83
C GLY A 353 6.17 -4.92 -1.90
N GLY A 354 7.21 -5.78 -1.79
CA GLY A 354 8.21 -5.98 -2.84
C GLY A 354 9.32 -4.93 -2.95
N TRP A 355 10.37 -5.32 -3.65
CA TRP A 355 11.62 -4.58 -3.83
C TRP A 355 11.50 -3.36 -4.77
N ALA A 356 10.43 -3.30 -5.56
CA ALA A 356 10.25 -2.28 -6.59
C ALA A 356 9.20 -1.20 -6.23
N CYS A 357 8.54 -1.29 -5.07
CA CYS A 357 7.46 -0.37 -4.69
C CYS A 357 7.89 1.02 -4.23
N VAL A 358 9.20 1.33 -4.26
CA VAL A 358 9.74 2.60 -3.71
C VAL A 358 9.11 3.83 -4.33
N ASN A 359 8.94 3.83 -5.65
CA ASN A 359 8.38 4.99 -6.36
C ASN A 359 6.86 5.12 -6.17
N THR A 360 6.15 4.00 -6.06
CA THR A 360 4.70 3.99 -5.82
C THR A 360 4.37 4.36 -4.38
N CYS A 361 5.17 3.91 -3.40
CA CYS A 361 5.04 4.34 -2.00
C CYS A 361 5.30 5.84 -1.83
N SER A 362 6.12 6.46 -2.68
CA SER A 362 6.34 7.90 -2.66
C SER A 362 5.07 8.70 -2.99
N THR A 363 4.13 8.13 -3.74
CA THR A 363 2.82 8.74 -4.02
C THR A 363 1.97 8.89 -2.74
N TYR A 364 2.10 7.97 -1.78
CA TYR A 364 1.41 8.08 -0.49
C TYR A 364 1.86 9.27 0.35
N ARG A 365 3.10 9.72 0.21
CA ARG A 365 3.61 10.89 0.93
C ARG A 365 2.79 12.13 0.63
N SER A 366 2.30 12.27 -0.58
CA SER A 366 1.54 13.43 -1.04
C SER A 366 0.19 13.56 -0.37
N LEU A 367 -0.48 12.45 -0.14
CA LEU A 367 -1.84 12.45 0.38
C LEU A 367 -1.90 12.78 1.87
N ILE A 368 -0.90 12.35 2.65
CA ILE A 368 -0.77 12.78 4.03
C ILE A 368 -0.56 14.31 4.11
N ILE A 369 0.08 14.91 3.12
CA ILE A 369 0.20 16.37 3.05
C ILE A 369 -1.19 17.03 2.89
N PHE A 370 -2.13 16.36 2.22
CA PHE A 370 -3.45 16.95 1.94
C PHE A 370 -4.51 16.68 3.00
N VAL A 371 -4.50 15.51 3.63
CA VAL A 371 -5.67 14.98 4.33
C VAL A 371 -5.58 15.04 5.86
N PHE A 372 -4.39 15.03 6.45
CA PHE A 372 -4.25 14.98 7.91
C PHE A 372 -3.58 16.22 8.50
N PRO A 373 -4.25 16.94 9.41
CA PRO A 373 -3.62 18.00 10.20
C PRO A 373 -2.74 17.37 11.30
N GLY A 374 -1.48 17.75 11.31
CA GLY A 374 -0.42 17.36 12.21
C GLY A 374 -0.81 16.78 13.57
N ARG A 375 -0.35 15.60 13.82
CA ARG A 375 0.06 14.88 15.02
C ARG A 375 0.20 13.36 14.84
N TRP A 376 -0.02 12.83 13.66
CA TRP A 376 0.12 11.39 13.42
C TRP A 376 1.50 11.12 12.83
N ARG A 377 2.49 10.87 13.69
CA ARG A 377 3.76 10.25 13.31
C ARG A 377 3.55 8.74 13.21
N ILE A 378 2.89 8.31 12.17
CA ILE A 378 2.69 6.90 11.80
C ILE A 378 2.94 6.81 10.30
N VAL A 379 3.63 6.02 9.92
CA VAL A 379 4.73 5.37 9.54
C VAL A 379 4.62 3.99 8.90
N CYS A 380 4.71 3.88 7.60
CA CYS A 380 4.80 2.60 6.94
C CYS A 380 5.70 2.61 5.72
N SER A 381 6.79 1.90 5.77
CA SER A 381 7.34 1.23 4.61
C SER A 381 8.00 -0.08 5.05
N ASN A 382 7.69 -1.17 4.38
CA ASN A 382 8.45 -2.40 4.45
C ASN A 382 9.77 -2.23 3.68
N MET A 383 10.62 -1.29 4.08
CA MET A 383 11.88 -1.09 3.42
C MET A 383 13.00 -1.71 4.23
N SER A 384 13.51 -2.84 3.77
CA SER A 384 14.85 -3.27 4.07
C SER A 384 15.87 -2.22 3.58
N ILE A 385 17.03 -2.18 4.19
CA ILE A 385 18.18 -1.28 3.96
C ILE A 385 18.52 -1.02 2.46
N ILE A 386 18.09 -1.88 1.55
CA ILE A 386 18.36 -1.78 0.10
C ILE A 386 17.63 -0.61 -0.57
N CYS A 387 16.51 -0.14 -0.04
CA CYS A 387 15.81 1.01 -0.60
C CYS A 387 16.48 2.36 -0.29
N MET A 388 17.33 2.46 0.72
CA MET A 388 18.11 3.68 0.96
C MET A 388 19.22 3.89 -0.08
N SER A 389 19.73 2.81 -0.70
CA SER A 389 20.80 2.91 -1.70
C SER A 389 20.35 3.28 -3.11
N ILE A 390 19.07 3.10 -3.44
CA ILE A 390 18.52 3.44 -4.77
C ILE A 390 18.07 4.90 -4.86
N SER A 391 17.76 5.54 -3.73
CA SER A 391 17.37 6.95 -3.69
C SER A 391 18.55 7.93 -3.89
N MET A 392 19.78 7.45 -4.06
CA MET A 392 20.99 8.25 -4.24
C MET A 392 21.59 8.16 -5.65
N ILE A 393 20.90 7.66 -6.64
CA ILE A 393 21.34 7.77 -8.02
C ILE A 393 20.82 9.12 -8.54
N PRO A 394 21.70 10.11 -8.85
CA PRO A 394 21.26 11.34 -9.47
C PRO A 394 20.76 11.03 -10.88
N TRP A 395 19.67 11.65 -11.27
CA TRP A 395 19.08 11.67 -12.61
C TRP A 395 20.01 12.35 -13.61
#